data_92fe4710b80b1b1357c18ebb61eb8ad7
#
_entry.id   92fe4710b80b1b1357c18ebb61eb8ad7
#
_cell.length_a   1.000
_cell.length_b   1.000
_cell.length_c   1.000
_cell.angle_alpha   90.00
_cell.angle_beta   90.00
_cell.angle_gamma   90.00
#
_symmetry.space_group_name_H-M   'P 1'
#
loop_
_entity.id
_entity.type
_entity.pdbx_description
1 polymer ?
#
loop_
_entity_poly.entity_id
_entity_poly.type
_entity_poly.pdbx_seq_one_letter_code
_entity_poly.pdbx_strand_id
1 'polypeptide(L)'
;WRKGTGKDGKGYPNNWTSSFPGPAWTWDDERKEYYLHLFAVGQPDLNHDNPKVRQEVIDIYKYWLDMGVDGFREDVITYISKEKGLPNGNPLSPVMRGVTFTNICNSSKMKAGASTTV
;
A
#
# COMPACT_ATOMS: atom_id res chain seq x y z
N TRP A 1 -1.31 10.88 -0.95
CA TRP A 1 -1.34 12.26 -0.46
C TRP A 1 -2.73 12.65 0.03
N ARG A 2 -2.82 13.41 1.10
CA ARG A 2 -4.08 13.94 1.63
C ARG A 2 -3.87 15.33 2.25
N LYS A 3 -4.88 16.18 2.10
CA LYS A 3 -4.93 17.45 2.82
C LYS A 3 -5.14 17.20 4.31
N GLY A 4 -4.59 18.07 5.14
CA GLY A 4 -4.85 18.03 6.57
C GLY A 4 -6.28 18.46 6.90
N THR A 5 -6.73 18.11 8.10
CA THR A 5 -8.10 18.36 8.58
C THR A 5 -8.28 19.72 9.29
N GLY A 6 -7.19 20.36 9.70
CA GLY A 6 -7.23 21.68 10.34
C GLY A 6 -7.61 22.80 9.38
N LYS A 7 -8.10 23.92 9.91
CA LYS A 7 -8.43 25.12 9.10
C LYS A 7 -7.21 25.69 8.36
N ASP A 8 -6.02 25.46 8.89
CA ASP A 8 -4.72 25.78 8.29
C ASP A 8 -4.15 24.63 7.42
N GLY A 9 -4.89 23.53 7.28
CA GLY A 9 -4.46 22.34 6.56
C GLY A 9 -3.46 21.46 7.30
N LYS A 10 -3.10 21.77 8.55
CA LYS A 10 -2.02 21.10 9.28
C LYS A 10 -2.47 20.02 10.27
N GLY A 11 -3.74 19.71 10.40
CA GLY A 11 -4.20 18.59 11.21
C GLY A 11 -4.01 17.26 10.47
N TYR A 12 -3.61 16.20 11.15
CA TYR A 12 -3.48 14.87 10.53
C TYR A 12 -4.80 14.44 9.85
N PRO A 13 -4.72 13.76 8.70
CA PRO A 13 -5.90 13.26 7.99
C PRO A 13 -6.79 12.32 8.83
N ASN A 14 -6.17 11.55 9.71
CA ASN A 14 -6.81 10.70 10.72
C ASN A 14 -5.79 10.35 11.81
N ASN A 15 -6.15 9.47 12.74
CA ASN A 15 -5.28 9.06 13.86
C ASN A 15 -4.51 7.76 13.59
N TRP A 16 -4.26 7.39 12.36
CA TRP A 16 -3.48 6.20 12.06
C TRP A 16 -2.05 6.32 12.56
N THR A 17 -1.55 5.20 13.08
CA THR A 17 -0.18 5.07 13.58
C THR A 17 0.66 4.21 12.64
N SER A 18 1.94 4.50 12.55
CA SER A 18 2.92 3.65 11.87
C SER A 18 3.16 2.35 12.64
N SER A 19 3.69 1.34 11.98
CA SER A 19 4.24 0.14 12.61
C SER A 19 5.48 0.44 13.47
N PHE A 20 6.16 1.54 13.18
CA PHE A 20 7.12 2.16 14.07
C PHE A 20 6.43 3.21 14.95
N PRO A 21 7.03 3.62 16.10
CA PRO A 21 6.42 4.63 16.95
C PRO A 21 6.13 5.93 16.21
N GLY A 22 4.90 6.44 16.35
CA GLY A 22 4.50 7.74 15.80
C GLY A 22 3.33 7.68 14.83
N PRO A 23 2.93 8.83 14.29
CA PRO A 23 1.83 8.94 13.32
C PRO A 23 2.22 8.32 11.98
N ALA A 24 1.22 7.79 11.26
CA ALA A 24 1.41 7.25 9.91
C ALA A 24 1.44 8.34 8.81
N TRP A 25 1.38 9.60 9.19
CA TRP A 25 1.30 10.74 8.28
C TRP A 25 2.43 11.71 8.52
N THR A 26 3.14 12.09 7.46
CA THR A 26 4.14 13.15 7.49
C THR A 26 3.77 14.25 6.52
N TRP A 27 3.93 15.50 6.97
CA TRP A 27 3.69 16.70 6.18
C TRP A 27 4.81 16.92 5.17
N ASP A 28 4.46 17.32 3.97
CA ASP A 28 5.37 17.74 2.93
C ASP A 28 5.17 19.22 2.64
N ASP A 29 6.24 20.00 2.81
CA ASP A 29 6.17 21.46 2.68
C ASP A 29 6.07 21.94 1.24
N GLU A 30 6.53 21.17 0.28
CA GLU A 30 6.44 21.54 -1.14
C GLU A 30 5.02 21.33 -1.65
N ARG A 31 4.43 20.17 -1.34
CA ARG A 31 3.07 19.82 -1.77
C ARG A 31 1.98 20.42 -0.91
N LYS A 32 2.30 20.85 0.32
CA LYS A 32 1.32 21.30 1.33
C LYS A 32 0.24 20.22 1.60
N GLU A 33 0.68 18.98 1.65
CA GLU A 33 -0.14 17.79 1.89
C GLU A 33 0.59 16.77 2.76
N TYR A 34 -0.16 15.84 3.34
CA TYR A 34 0.40 14.69 4.06
C TYR A 34 0.57 13.49 3.14
N TYR A 35 1.65 12.77 3.29
CA TYR A 35 1.79 11.43 2.73
C TYR A 35 1.70 10.36 3.82
N LEU A 36 1.17 9.19 3.44
CA LEU A 36 1.05 8.02 4.30
C LEU A 36 2.35 7.22 4.28
N HIS A 37 2.76 6.75 5.46
CA HIS A 37 3.83 5.76 5.61
C HIS A 37 3.47 4.82 6.77
N LEU A 38 3.23 3.56 6.48
CA LEU A 38 2.92 2.56 7.52
C LEU A 38 4.17 2.03 8.22
N PHE A 39 5.35 2.34 7.69
CA PHE A 39 6.67 2.02 8.23
C PHE A 39 7.49 3.30 8.42
N ALA A 40 8.74 3.31 8.00
CA ALA A 40 9.59 4.49 8.17
C ALA A 40 9.10 5.71 7.37
N VAL A 41 9.38 6.90 7.89
CA VAL A 41 9.05 8.18 7.23
C VAL A 41 9.61 8.26 5.80
N GLY A 42 10.81 7.71 5.57
CA GLY A 42 11.42 7.64 4.23
C GLY A 42 10.82 6.59 3.29
N GLN A 43 9.75 5.88 3.70
CA GLN A 43 9.09 4.83 2.91
C GLN A 43 7.61 5.18 2.67
N PRO A 44 7.30 6.16 1.79
CA PRO A 44 5.92 6.50 1.46
C PRO A 44 5.17 5.31 0.87
N ASP A 45 3.94 5.10 1.33
CA ASP A 45 3.09 4.04 0.80
C ASP A 45 2.53 4.39 -0.58
N LEU A 46 2.62 3.44 -1.49
CA LEU A 46 1.99 3.55 -2.80
C LEU A 46 0.46 3.39 -2.69
N ASN A 47 -0.26 4.13 -3.51
CA ASN A 47 -1.71 4.02 -3.57
C ASN A 47 -2.15 2.89 -4.51
N HIS A 48 -2.35 1.70 -3.97
CA HIS A 48 -2.80 0.54 -4.74
C HIS A 48 -4.27 0.61 -5.20
N ASP A 49 -5.06 1.60 -4.75
CA ASP A 49 -6.36 1.90 -5.35
C ASP A 49 -6.22 2.50 -6.76
N ASN A 50 -5.07 3.08 -7.06
CA ASN A 50 -4.77 3.60 -8.39
C ASN A 50 -4.48 2.44 -9.36
N PRO A 51 -5.26 2.28 -10.44
CA PRO A 51 -5.05 1.20 -11.40
C PRO A 51 -3.69 1.27 -12.11
N LYS A 52 -3.12 2.46 -12.29
CA LYS A 52 -1.78 2.61 -12.87
C LYS A 52 -0.70 2.01 -11.95
N VAL A 53 -0.80 2.24 -10.63
CA VAL A 53 0.13 1.64 -9.67
C VAL A 53 0.03 0.11 -9.71
N ARG A 54 -1.19 -0.43 -9.77
CA ARG A 54 -1.37 -1.89 -9.90
C ARG A 54 -0.77 -2.44 -11.19
N GLN A 55 -0.95 -1.71 -12.30
CA GLN A 55 -0.37 -2.12 -13.59
C GLN A 55 1.15 -2.13 -13.54
N GLU A 56 1.78 -1.11 -12.99
CA GLU A 56 3.24 -1.04 -12.82
C GLU A 56 3.77 -2.22 -11.98
N VAL A 57 3.08 -2.58 -10.91
CA VAL A 57 3.45 -3.76 -10.09
C VAL A 57 3.34 -5.05 -10.90
N ILE A 58 2.27 -5.21 -11.69
CA ILE A 58 2.11 -6.37 -12.59
C ILE A 58 3.24 -6.43 -13.61
N ASP A 59 3.64 -5.30 -14.17
CA ASP A 59 4.70 -5.23 -15.19
C ASP A 59 6.07 -5.55 -14.58
N ILE A 60 6.32 -5.16 -13.32
CA ILE A 60 7.51 -5.59 -12.57
C ILE A 60 7.53 -7.13 -12.41
N TYR A 61 6.41 -7.74 -12.02
CA TYR A 61 6.35 -9.20 -11.92
C TYR A 61 6.60 -9.90 -13.25
N LYS A 62 5.98 -9.41 -14.34
CA LYS A 62 6.19 -9.95 -15.68
C LYS A 62 7.64 -9.85 -16.10
N TYR A 63 8.26 -8.71 -15.89
CA TYR A 63 9.67 -8.49 -16.22
C TYR A 63 10.58 -9.55 -15.59
N TRP A 64 10.43 -9.81 -14.29
CA TRP A 64 11.26 -10.80 -13.62
C TRP A 64 10.93 -12.22 -14.01
N LEU A 65 9.66 -12.55 -14.23
CA LEU A 65 9.27 -13.88 -14.74
C LEU A 65 9.83 -14.15 -16.13
N ASP A 66 9.83 -13.14 -17.02
CA ASP A 66 10.42 -13.24 -18.35
C ASP A 66 11.94 -13.43 -18.30
N MET A 67 12.59 -12.93 -17.26
CA MET A 67 14.01 -13.19 -16.99
C MET A 67 14.29 -14.57 -16.38
N GLY A 68 13.27 -15.37 -16.09
CA GLY A 68 13.40 -16.74 -15.61
C GLY A 68 13.31 -16.93 -14.10
N VAL A 69 12.84 -15.95 -13.35
CA VAL A 69 12.53 -16.11 -11.93
C VAL A 69 11.32 -17.01 -11.78
N ASP A 70 11.38 -18.03 -10.91
CA ASP A 70 10.31 -19.02 -10.72
C ASP A 70 9.18 -18.54 -9.81
N GLY A 71 9.41 -17.52 -8.98
CA GLY A 71 8.41 -17.00 -8.06
C GLY A 71 8.92 -15.79 -7.27
N PHE A 72 8.05 -15.29 -6.38
CA PHE A 72 8.33 -14.13 -5.55
C PHE A 72 8.01 -14.41 -4.08
N ARG A 73 8.81 -13.89 -3.20
CA ARG A 73 8.45 -13.68 -1.81
C ARG A 73 7.96 -12.23 -1.66
N GLU A 74 6.74 -12.08 -1.23
CA GLU A 74 6.16 -10.76 -0.97
C GLU A 74 6.17 -10.46 0.52
N ASP A 75 6.71 -9.31 0.87
CA ASP A 75 6.74 -8.85 2.24
C ASP A 75 5.57 -7.91 2.51
N VAL A 76 4.98 -8.02 3.70
CA VAL A 76 3.89 -7.17 4.21
C VAL A 76 2.74 -6.92 3.23
N ILE A 77 2.42 -7.91 2.42
CA ILE A 77 1.35 -7.85 1.41
C ILE A 77 -0.01 -7.44 2.00
N THR A 78 -0.23 -7.72 3.28
CA THR A 78 -1.43 -7.36 4.01
C THR A 78 -1.62 -5.85 4.18
N TYR A 79 -0.58 -5.07 3.97
CA TYR A 79 -0.58 -3.61 4.16
C TYR A 79 -0.89 -2.82 2.87
N ILE A 80 -0.97 -3.47 1.72
CA ILE A 80 -1.20 -2.75 0.45
C ILE A 80 -2.63 -2.23 0.29
N SER A 81 -3.61 -2.89 0.91
CA SER A 81 -5.01 -2.44 0.88
C SER A 81 -5.30 -1.54 2.08
N LYS A 82 -5.84 -0.35 1.82
CA LYS A 82 -6.28 0.61 2.84
C LYS A 82 -7.77 0.82 2.64
N GLU A 83 -8.59 0.18 3.47
CA GLU A 83 -10.04 0.28 3.34
C GLU A 83 -10.50 1.72 3.60
N LYS A 84 -11.28 2.26 2.67
CA LYS A 84 -11.85 3.60 2.81
C LYS A 84 -12.88 3.59 3.92
N GLY A 85 -12.79 4.57 4.80
CA GLY A 85 -13.78 4.74 5.88
C GLY A 85 -13.54 3.87 7.11
N LEU A 86 -12.38 3.19 7.22
CA LEU A 86 -12.01 2.60 8.49
C LEU A 86 -12.04 3.66 9.59
N PRO A 87 -12.65 3.32 10.74
CA PRO A 87 -12.61 4.20 11.89
C PRO A 87 -11.17 4.48 12.28
N ASN A 88 -10.97 5.61 12.89
CA ASN A 88 -9.69 6.01 13.42
C ASN A 88 -9.04 4.87 14.20
N GLY A 89 -7.81 4.51 13.84
CA GLY A 89 -7.09 3.39 14.44
C GLY A 89 -6.00 2.84 13.54
N ASN A 90 -5.62 1.61 13.77
CA ASN A 90 -4.65 0.94 12.92
C ASN A 90 -5.28 0.62 11.55
N PRO A 91 -4.63 1.00 10.42
CA PRO A 91 -5.11 0.66 9.08
C PRO A 91 -5.09 -0.84 8.78
N LEU A 92 -4.55 -1.64 9.67
CA LEU A 92 -4.66 -3.08 9.64
C LEU A 92 -6.11 -3.50 9.87
N SER A 93 -6.90 -3.42 8.83
CA SER A 93 -8.13 -4.21 8.82
C SER A 93 -7.72 -5.69 8.84
N PRO A 94 -8.22 -6.49 9.80
CA PRO A 94 -8.06 -7.95 9.73
C PRO A 94 -8.75 -8.55 8.52
N VAL A 95 -9.39 -7.74 7.71
CA VAL A 95 -10.11 -8.13 6.50
C VAL A 95 -9.31 -7.75 5.27
N MET A 96 -8.09 -8.24 5.17
CA MET A 96 -7.50 -8.49 3.88
C MET A 96 -8.23 -9.69 3.27
N ARG A 97 -9.44 -9.45 2.84
CA ARG A 97 -10.11 -10.40 1.97
C ARG A 97 -9.36 -10.34 0.65
N GLY A 98 -8.76 -11.45 0.25
CA GLY A 98 -7.91 -11.68 -0.89
C GLY A 98 -8.35 -11.16 -2.28
N VAL A 99 -9.20 -10.14 -2.29
CA VAL A 99 -9.77 -9.54 -3.49
C VAL A 99 -8.72 -8.78 -4.29
N THR A 100 -7.82 -8.07 -3.62
CA THR A 100 -6.83 -7.25 -4.33
C THR A 100 -5.73 -8.12 -4.94
N PHE A 101 -5.27 -9.13 -4.21
CA PHE A 101 -4.23 -10.04 -4.68
C PHE A 101 -4.77 -10.99 -5.75
N THR A 102 -5.96 -11.54 -5.55
CA THR A 102 -6.64 -12.37 -6.55
C THR A 102 -6.86 -11.62 -7.86
N ASN A 103 -7.16 -10.33 -7.81
CA ASN A 103 -7.31 -9.51 -9.02
C ASN A 103 -5.97 -9.23 -9.73
N ILE A 104 -4.88 -9.08 -8.99
CA ILE A 104 -3.53 -8.97 -9.57
C ILE A 104 -3.16 -10.31 -10.24
N CYS A 105 -3.36 -11.43 -9.56
CA CYS A 105 -3.05 -12.76 -10.08
C CYS A 105 -3.94 -13.18 -11.25
N ASN A 106 -5.24 -12.87 -11.21
CA ASN A 106 -6.18 -13.25 -12.27
C ASN A 106 -6.05 -12.41 -13.55
N SER A 107 -5.53 -11.20 -13.46
CA SER A 107 -5.29 -10.36 -14.66
C SER A 107 -4.01 -10.70 -15.39
N SER A 108 -3.10 -11.43 -14.76
CA SER A 108 -1.91 -11.97 -15.38
C SER A 108 -2.09 -13.49 -15.52
N LYS A 109 -1.78 -14.05 -16.70
CA LYS A 109 -1.57 -15.48 -16.88
C LYS A 109 -0.29 -15.89 -16.15
N MET A 110 -0.27 -15.73 -14.82
CA MET A 110 0.84 -16.17 -14.01
C MET A 110 0.83 -17.69 -13.98
N LYS A 111 1.94 -18.32 -14.34
CA LYS A 111 2.14 -19.76 -14.16
C LYS A 111 1.90 -20.11 -12.69
N ALA A 112 1.12 -21.15 -12.45
CA ALA A 112 0.88 -21.67 -11.11
C ALA A 112 2.21 -22.03 -10.45
N GLY A 113 2.60 -21.28 -9.40
CA GLY A 113 3.87 -21.47 -8.71
C GLY A 113 4.18 -20.42 -7.66
N ALA A 114 3.38 -19.36 -7.55
CA ALA A 114 3.60 -18.37 -6.53
C ALA A 114 3.22 -18.94 -5.14
N SER A 115 4.22 -19.25 -4.32
CA SER A 115 4.01 -19.60 -2.92
C SER A 115 3.86 -18.32 -2.10
N THR A 116 2.68 -18.11 -1.55
CA THR A 116 2.41 -17.06 -0.58
C THR A 116 2.68 -17.63 0.80
N THR A 117 3.75 -17.21 1.45
CA THR A 117 3.95 -17.47 2.88
C THR A 117 3.38 -16.29 3.65
N VAL A 118 2.32 -16.54 4.40
CA VAL A 118 1.68 -15.58 5.32
C VAL A 118 2.51 -15.48 6.59
#